data_91b23ebbba5e382556c055116ba1bb42
#
_entry.id   91b23ebbba5e382556c055116ba1bb42
#
_cell.length_a   1.000
_cell.length_b   1.000
_cell.length_c   1.000
_cell.angle_alpha   90.00
_cell.angle_beta   90.00
_cell.angle_gamma   90.00
#
_symmetry.space_group_name_H-M   'P 1'
#
loop_
_entity.id
_entity.type
_entity.pdbx_description
1 polymer ?
#
loop_
_entity_poly.entity_id
_entity_poly.type
_entity_poly.pdbx_seq_one_letter_code
_entity_poly.pdbx_strand_id
1 'polypeptide(L)'
;MWPASDALCSALQIINHLQDCAEDYKRLNRVYLPLDTLAAHGASVDMLDAPKAPASLRGALAELAARTSELVARGAPLIPQIQDVRLGAEIAAIHALARRLAHDLEGRDPLSERVHLSKAGFALVGGLGAARFLATAMMRAGRGRAKAAA
;
A
#
# COMPACT_ATOMS: atom_id res chain seq x y z
N MET A 1 -8.20 -15.74 7.38
CA MET A 1 -6.82 -15.19 7.48
C MET A 1 -6.18 -15.06 6.10
N TRP A 2 -6.02 -16.15 5.33
CA TRP A 2 -5.34 -16.16 4.04
C TRP A 2 -5.79 -15.07 3.04
N PRO A 3 -7.09 -14.87 2.73
CA PRO A 3 -7.49 -13.88 1.73
C PRO A 3 -7.10 -12.44 2.09
N ALA A 4 -7.09 -12.09 3.38
CA ALA A 4 -6.68 -10.76 3.83
C ALA A 4 -5.14 -10.60 3.80
N SER A 5 -4.40 -11.66 4.11
CA SER A 5 -2.94 -11.69 3.99
C SER A 5 -2.52 -11.55 2.52
N ASP A 6 -3.13 -12.34 1.63
CA ASP A 6 -2.84 -12.31 0.20
C ASP A 6 -3.16 -10.93 -0.40
N ALA A 7 -4.26 -10.31 0.01
CA ALA A 7 -4.63 -8.96 -0.43
C ALA A 7 -3.58 -7.92 -0.01
N LEU A 8 -3.10 -7.97 1.24
CA LEU A 8 -2.06 -7.05 1.71
C LEU A 8 -0.73 -7.28 0.99
N CYS A 9 -0.29 -8.54 0.84
CA CYS A 9 0.94 -8.86 0.14
C CYS A 9 0.90 -8.44 -1.33
N SER A 10 -0.22 -8.69 -2.02
CA SER A 10 -0.42 -8.25 -3.39
C SER A 10 -0.39 -6.73 -3.52
N ALA A 11 -1.05 -6.02 -2.58
CA ALA A 11 -1.04 -4.56 -2.56
C ALA A 11 0.38 -4.00 -2.40
N LEU A 12 1.19 -4.57 -1.50
CA LEU A 12 2.58 -4.14 -1.30
C LEU A 12 3.42 -4.34 -2.56
N GLN A 13 3.24 -5.47 -3.26
CA GLN A 13 3.92 -5.73 -4.53
C GLN A 13 3.53 -4.71 -5.60
N ILE A 14 2.22 -4.43 -5.75
CA ILE A 14 1.74 -3.48 -6.75
C ILE A 14 2.23 -2.07 -6.42
N ILE A 15 2.21 -1.64 -5.15
CA ILE A 15 2.77 -0.35 -4.73
C ILE A 15 4.22 -0.23 -5.21
N ASN A 16 5.05 -1.25 -4.97
CA ASN A 16 6.45 -1.24 -5.39
C ASN A 16 6.58 -1.11 -6.92
N HIS A 17 5.82 -1.90 -7.68
CA HIS A 17 5.85 -1.82 -9.15
C HIS A 17 5.35 -0.48 -9.69
N LEU A 18 4.38 0.16 -9.04
CA LEU A 18 3.92 1.49 -9.44
C LEU A 18 4.97 2.58 -9.12
N GLN A 19 5.66 2.46 -7.97
CA GLN A 19 6.73 3.39 -7.59
C GLN A 19 7.92 3.32 -8.55
N ASP A 20 8.27 2.12 -8.99
CA ASP A 20 9.50 1.85 -9.74
C ASP A 20 9.24 1.65 -11.25
N CYS A 21 8.01 1.87 -11.75
CA CYS A 21 7.61 1.53 -13.12
C CYS A 21 8.51 2.12 -14.21
N ALA A 22 8.96 3.36 -14.06
CA ALA A 22 9.87 4.00 -15.01
C ALA A 22 11.30 3.45 -14.90
N GLU A 23 11.78 3.17 -13.69
CA GLU A 23 13.10 2.61 -13.45
C GLU A 23 13.19 1.15 -13.94
N ASP A 24 12.17 0.34 -13.65
CA ASP A 24 12.05 -1.04 -14.14
C ASP A 24 12.06 -1.09 -15.67
N TYR A 25 11.32 -0.19 -16.32
CA TYR A 25 11.31 -0.09 -17.78
C TYR A 25 12.69 0.28 -18.34
N LYS A 26 13.29 1.36 -17.84
CA LYS A 26 14.55 1.92 -18.37
C LYS A 26 15.77 1.04 -18.10
N ARG A 27 15.84 0.44 -16.92
CA ARG A 27 17.04 -0.28 -16.48
C ARG A 27 16.96 -1.78 -16.67
N LEU A 28 15.75 -2.35 -16.51
CA LEU A 28 15.56 -3.79 -16.54
C LEU A 28 14.79 -4.26 -17.78
N ASN A 29 14.32 -3.33 -18.63
CA ASN A 29 13.43 -3.61 -19.75
C ASN A 29 12.21 -4.48 -19.32
N ARG A 30 11.60 -4.13 -18.16
CA ARG A 30 10.47 -4.83 -17.59
C ARG A 30 9.29 -3.91 -17.40
N VAL A 31 8.09 -4.42 -17.70
CA VAL A 31 6.82 -3.73 -17.54
C VAL A 31 5.90 -4.60 -16.70
N TYR A 32 5.51 -4.11 -15.54
CA TYR A 32 4.58 -4.79 -14.64
C TYR A 32 3.18 -4.17 -14.66
N LEU A 33 2.98 -3.12 -15.49
CA LEU A 33 1.68 -2.49 -15.67
C LEU A 33 0.81 -3.33 -16.60
N PRO A 34 -0.47 -3.59 -16.27
CA PRO A 34 -1.40 -4.29 -17.14
C PRO A 34 -1.60 -3.53 -18.45
N LEU A 35 -1.35 -4.18 -19.59
CA LEU A 35 -1.41 -3.56 -20.91
C LEU A 35 -2.84 -3.16 -21.32
N ASP A 36 -3.84 -3.90 -20.87
CA ASP A 36 -5.26 -3.60 -21.05
C ASP A 36 -5.66 -2.29 -20.34
N THR A 37 -5.16 -2.06 -19.13
CA THR A 37 -5.39 -0.81 -18.41
C THR A 37 -4.69 0.36 -19.11
N LEU A 38 -3.46 0.19 -19.59
CA LEU A 38 -2.79 1.21 -20.38
C LEU A 38 -3.59 1.55 -21.63
N ALA A 39 -4.01 0.54 -22.40
CA ALA A 39 -4.80 0.72 -23.62
C ALA A 39 -6.15 1.42 -23.35
N ALA A 40 -6.84 1.07 -22.27
CA ALA A 40 -8.11 1.70 -21.88
C ALA A 40 -7.97 3.21 -21.63
N HIS A 41 -6.81 3.67 -21.19
CA HIS A 41 -6.49 5.08 -21.02
C HIS A 41 -5.83 5.75 -22.25
N GLY A 42 -5.64 5.00 -23.34
CA GLY A 42 -4.89 5.49 -24.50
C GLY A 42 -3.41 5.71 -24.22
N ALA A 43 -2.87 4.97 -23.26
CA ALA A 43 -1.46 4.97 -22.91
C ALA A 43 -0.73 3.80 -23.57
N SER A 44 0.58 3.96 -23.78
CA SER A 44 1.47 2.93 -24.30
C SER A 44 2.72 2.80 -23.43
N VAL A 45 3.41 1.68 -23.57
CA VAL A 45 4.57 1.32 -22.73
C VAL A 45 5.72 2.30 -22.89
N ASP A 46 5.97 2.79 -24.10
CA ASP A 46 7.02 3.77 -24.42
C ASP A 46 6.87 5.10 -23.66
N MET A 47 5.66 5.43 -23.24
CA MET A 47 5.40 6.61 -22.38
C MET A 47 6.10 6.54 -21.03
N LEU A 48 6.53 5.36 -20.58
CA LEU A 48 7.34 5.19 -19.35
C LEU A 48 8.75 5.78 -19.46
N ASP A 49 9.21 6.06 -20.68
CA ASP A 49 10.50 6.71 -20.91
C ASP A 49 10.45 8.24 -20.73
N ALA A 50 9.26 8.81 -20.69
CA ALA A 50 9.08 10.25 -20.53
C ALA A 50 9.59 10.74 -19.16
N PRO A 51 10.06 11.99 -19.07
CA PRO A 51 10.49 12.59 -17.80
C PRO A 51 9.31 12.88 -16.84
N LYS A 52 8.09 12.88 -17.37
CA LYS A 52 6.82 13.07 -16.65
C LYS A 52 5.73 12.28 -17.36
N ALA A 53 4.85 11.65 -16.59
CA ALA A 53 3.76 10.87 -17.16
C ALA A 53 2.81 11.75 -17.97
N PRO A 54 2.58 11.47 -19.28
CA PRO A 54 1.50 12.06 -20.04
C PRO A 54 0.13 11.82 -19.39
N ALA A 55 -0.87 12.61 -19.70
CA ALA A 55 -2.19 12.55 -19.05
C ALA A 55 -2.84 11.15 -19.13
N SER A 56 -2.70 10.47 -20.27
CA SER A 56 -3.18 9.10 -20.47
C SER A 56 -2.50 8.10 -19.53
N LEU A 57 -1.17 8.12 -19.47
CA LEU A 57 -0.41 7.25 -18.54
C LEU A 57 -0.71 7.61 -17.08
N ARG A 58 -0.83 8.91 -16.79
CA ARG A 58 -1.18 9.36 -15.44
C ARG A 58 -2.55 8.86 -14.99
N GLY A 59 -3.54 8.82 -15.90
CA GLY A 59 -4.85 8.23 -15.65
C GLY A 59 -4.77 6.74 -15.34
N ALA A 60 -4.02 5.98 -16.13
CA ALA A 60 -3.82 4.55 -15.93
C ALA A 60 -3.14 4.26 -14.57
N LEU A 61 -2.08 5.01 -14.22
CA LEU A 61 -1.38 4.86 -12.95
C LEU A 61 -2.28 5.20 -11.76
N ALA A 62 -3.11 6.25 -11.85
CA ALA A 62 -4.06 6.62 -10.80
C ALA A 62 -5.13 5.55 -10.60
N GLU A 63 -5.67 4.96 -11.69
CA GLU A 63 -6.62 3.85 -11.59
C GLU A 63 -6.00 2.63 -10.90
N LEU A 64 -4.78 2.25 -11.28
CA LEU A 64 -4.08 1.12 -10.66
C LEU A 64 -3.80 1.38 -9.17
N ALA A 65 -3.44 2.62 -8.80
CA ALA A 65 -3.26 3.02 -7.42
C ALA A 65 -4.58 2.95 -6.62
N ALA A 66 -5.69 3.40 -7.19
CA ALA A 66 -7.01 3.29 -6.55
C ALA A 66 -7.42 1.83 -6.32
N ARG A 67 -7.26 0.95 -7.33
CA ARG A 67 -7.48 -0.50 -7.16
C ARG A 67 -6.57 -1.10 -6.10
N THR A 68 -5.34 -0.59 -5.98
CA THR A 68 -4.40 -1.03 -4.93
C THR A 68 -4.86 -0.58 -3.55
N SER A 69 -5.43 0.63 -3.42
CA SER A 69 -6.05 1.12 -2.18
C SER A 69 -7.20 0.19 -1.73
N GLU A 70 -8.00 -0.34 -2.66
CA GLU A 70 -9.03 -1.34 -2.36
C GLU A 70 -8.43 -2.66 -1.84
N LEU A 71 -7.32 -3.13 -2.43
CA LEU A 71 -6.61 -4.32 -1.95
C LEU A 71 -6.07 -4.10 -0.53
N VAL A 72 -5.49 -2.93 -0.24
CA VAL A 72 -5.06 -2.58 1.12
C VAL A 72 -6.24 -2.62 2.09
N ALA A 73 -7.38 -2.05 1.72
CA ALA A 73 -8.60 -2.10 2.55
C ALA A 73 -9.07 -3.54 2.81
N ARG A 74 -9.00 -4.43 1.80
CA ARG A 74 -9.31 -5.87 1.95
C ARG A 74 -8.31 -6.59 2.84
N GLY A 75 -7.10 -6.09 2.99
CA GLY A 75 -6.08 -6.59 3.92
C GLY A 75 -6.35 -6.23 5.40
N ALA A 76 -7.11 -5.17 5.68
CA ALA A 76 -7.34 -4.67 7.03
C ALA A 76 -7.90 -5.72 8.03
N PRO A 77 -8.81 -6.65 7.64
CA PRO A 77 -9.30 -7.69 8.55
C PRO A 77 -8.22 -8.67 9.05
N LEU A 78 -7.02 -8.68 8.47
CA LEU A 78 -5.90 -9.50 8.96
C LEU A 78 -5.47 -9.08 10.37
N ILE A 79 -5.41 -7.76 10.62
CA ILE A 79 -4.82 -7.19 11.84
C ILE A 79 -5.48 -7.72 13.13
N PRO A 80 -6.83 -7.69 13.30
CA PRO A 80 -7.48 -8.18 14.52
C PRO A 80 -7.42 -9.71 14.70
N GLN A 81 -7.01 -10.47 13.68
CA GLN A 81 -6.90 -11.93 13.73
C GLN A 81 -5.53 -12.40 14.27
N ILE A 82 -4.55 -11.50 14.38
CA ILE A 82 -3.21 -11.83 14.87
C ILE A 82 -3.24 -11.81 16.40
N GLN A 83 -2.88 -12.94 17.01
CA GLN A 83 -2.87 -13.10 18.46
C GLN A 83 -1.57 -12.58 19.09
N ASP A 84 -0.45 -12.76 18.40
CA ASP A 84 0.83 -12.23 18.84
C ASP A 84 0.85 -10.69 18.76
N VAL A 85 1.04 -10.03 19.89
CA VAL A 85 0.94 -8.57 20.02
C VAL A 85 2.03 -7.86 19.20
N ARG A 86 3.24 -8.43 19.16
CA ARG A 86 4.36 -7.84 18.42
C ARG A 86 4.11 -7.93 16.93
N LEU A 87 3.78 -9.12 16.44
CA LEU A 87 3.45 -9.33 15.01
C LEU A 87 2.25 -8.48 14.60
N GLY A 88 1.22 -8.40 15.44
CA GLY A 88 0.05 -7.56 15.18
C GLY A 88 0.38 -6.08 15.04
N ALA A 89 1.29 -5.56 15.89
CA ALA A 89 1.77 -4.18 15.79
C ALA A 89 2.59 -3.95 14.50
N GLU A 90 3.44 -4.91 14.12
CA GLU A 90 4.22 -4.86 12.87
C GLU A 90 3.32 -4.84 11.64
N ILE A 91 2.34 -5.74 11.56
CA ILE A 91 1.39 -5.80 10.43
C ILE A 91 0.51 -4.54 10.39
N ALA A 92 0.10 -4.00 11.53
CA ALA A 92 -0.65 -2.75 11.58
C ALA A 92 0.17 -1.54 11.08
N ALA A 93 1.47 -1.51 11.39
CA ALA A 93 2.39 -0.51 10.86
C ALA A 93 2.54 -0.64 9.33
N ILE A 94 2.78 -1.86 8.83
CA ILE A 94 2.90 -2.15 7.39
C ILE A 94 1.62 -1.75 6.65
N HIS A 95 0.45 -2.12 7.17
CA HIS A 95 -0.83 -1.77 6.58
C HIS A 95 -1.04 -0.24 6.53
N ALA A 96 -0.68 0.49 7.60
CA ALA A 96 -0.78 1.95 7.63
C ALA A 96 0.13 2.60 6.57
N LEU A 97 1.35 2.09 6.41
CA LEU A 97 2.31 2.53 5.38
C LEU A 97 1.79 2.24 3.97
N ALA A 98 1.30 1.02 3.72
CA ALA A 98 0.72 0.63 2.44
C ALA A 98 -0.45 1.54 2.04
N ARG A 99 -1.36 1.81 2.98
CA ARG A 99 -2.49 2.72 2.77
C ARG A 99 -2.04 4.13 2.40
N ARG A 100 -1.01 4.65 3.06
CA ARG A 100 -0.47 5.97 2.77
C ARG A 100 0.18 6.02 1.40
N LEU A 101 1.01 5.03 1.06
CA LEU A 101 1.71 4.98 -0.23
C LEU A 101 0.76 4.79 -1.40
N ALA A 102 -0.25 3.91 -1.29
CA ALA A 102 -1.26 3.74 -2.32
C ALA A 102 -2.02 5.04 -2.59
N HIS A 103 -2.44 5.75 -1.53
CA HIS A 103 -3.08 7.06 -1.64
C HIS A 103 -2.17 8.12 -2.27
N ASP A 104 -0.89 8.16 -1.89
CA ASP A 104 0.07 9.10 -2.48
C ASP A 104 0.25 8.85 -4.00
N LEU A 105 0.25 7.58 -4.44
CA LEU A 105 0.32 7.18 -5.85
C LEU A 105 -0.91 7.59 -6.67
N GLU A 106 -2.09 7.72 -6.07
CA GLU A 106 -3.28 8.21 -6.76
C GLU A 106 -3.09 9.67 -7.26
N GLY A 107 -2.40 10.49 -6.47
CA GLY A 107 -2.23 11.93 -6.73
C GLY A 107 -0.87 12.33 -7.30
N ARG A 108 0.18 11.51 -7.12
CA ARG A 108 1.57 11.87 -7.47
C ARG A 108 2.05 11.11 -8.70
N ASP A 109 3.03 11.65 -9.39
CA ASP A 109 3.60 11.09 -10.63
C ASP A 109 4.93 10.37 -10.36
N PRO A 110 4.98 9.01 -10.38
CA PRO A 110 6.20 8.27 -10.11
C PRO A 110 7.28 8.42 -11.18
N LEU A 111 6.98 8.97 -12.36
CA LEU A 111 7.97 9.25 -13.40
C LEU A 111 8.78 10.52 -13.08
N SER A 112 8.13 11.54 -12.54
CA SER A 112 8.75 12.84 -12.30
C SER A 112 9.26 13.03 -10.86
N GLU A 113 8.78 12.21 -9.92
CA GLU A 113 9.17 12.31 -8.50
C GLU A 113 9.19 10.95 -7.81
N ARG A 114 10.03 10.83 -6.78
CA ARG A 114 10.02 9.61 -5.94
C ARG A 114 8.82 9.63 -5.00
N VAL A 115 7.85 8.74 -5.25
CA VAL A 115 6.67 8.57 -4.39
C VAL A 115 7.02 7.65 -3.22
N HIS A 116 7.88 8.14 -2.33
CA HIS A 116 8.33 7.41 -1.13
C HIS A 116 8.09 8.27 0.11
N LEU A 117 7.97 7.62 1.26
CA LEU A 117 7.94 8.33 2.53
C LEU A 117 9.36 8.70 2.97
N SER A 118 9.52 9.91 3.52
CA SER A 118 10.74 10.25 4.23
C SER A 118 10.92 9.35 5.46
N LYS A 119 12.15 9.24 6.01
CA LYS A 119 12.39 8.46 7.25
C LYS A 119 11.46 8.89 8.39
N ALA A 120 11.24 10.19 8.55
CA ALA A 120 10.34 10.74 9.56
C ALA A 120 8.87 10.37 9.27
N GLY A 121 8.43 10.49 7.99
CA GLY A 121 7.08 10.09 7.57
C GLY A 121 6.84 8.59 7.75
N PHE A 122 7.83 7.76 7.43
CA PHE A 122 7.77 6.31 7.66
C PHE A 122 7.61 5.98 9.14
N ALA A 123 8.44 6.57 10.01
CA ALA A 123 8.37 6.36 11.45
C ALA A 123 7.04 6.85 12.05
N LEU A 124 6.54 8.01 11.60
CA LEU A 124 5.28 8.57 12.07
C LEU A 124 4.08 7.70 11.66
N VAL A 125 3.94 7.39 10.36
CA VAL A 125 2.80 6.63 9.84
C VAL A 125 2.80 5.21 10.38
N GLY A 126 3.94 4.53 10.35
CA GLY A 126 4.09 3.18 10.89
C GLY A 126 3.90 3.15 12.40
N GLY A 127 4.50 4.08 13.12
CA GLY A 127 4.35 4.22 14.58
C GLY A 127 2.91 4.45 15.01
N LEU A 128 2.16 5.32 14.32
CA LEU A 128 0.74 5.53 14.58
C LEU A 128 -0.09 4.27 14.31
N GLY A 129 0.23 3.53 13.26
CA GLY A 129 -0.41 2.24 12.95
C GLY A 129 -0.23 1.23 14.09
N ALA A 130 1.01 1.04 14.53
CA ALA A 130 1.35 0.16 15.64
C ALA A 130 0.70 0.61 16.97
N ALA A 131 0.76 1.89 17.28
CA ALA A 131 0.19 2.45 18.52
C ALA A 131 -1.33 2.25 18.60
N ARG A 132 -2.06 2.45 17.49
CA ARG A 132 -3.51 2.18 17.43
C ARG A 132 -3.84 0.71 17.69
N PHE A 133 -3.07 -0.21 17.11
CA PHE A 133 -3.23 -1.63 17.38
C PHE A 133 -3.00 -1.96 18.86
N LEU A 134 -1.90 -1.48 19.45
CA LEU A 134 -1.55 -1.72 20.85
C LEU A 134 -2.63 -1.18 21.79
N ALA A 135 -3.14 0.03 21.55
CA ALA A 135 -4.22 0.60 22.33
C ALA A 135 -5.49 -0.27 22.30
N THR A 136 -5.86 -0.77 21.11
CA THR A 136 -7.02 -1.66 20.95
C THR A 136 -6.80 -3.04 21.61
N ALA A 137 -5.59 -3.59 21.55
CA ALA A 137 -5.23 -4.84 22.21
C ALA A 137 -5.31 -4.72 23.74
N MET A 138 -4.81 -3.63 24.31
CA MET A 138 -4.90 -3.35 25.75
C MET A 138 -6.36 -3.22 26.23
N MET A 139 -7.20 -2.50 25.46
CA MET A 139 -8.64 -2.36 25.81
C MET A 139 -9.36 -3.72 25.78
N ARG A 140 -9.04 -4.60 24.83
CA ARG A 140 -9.61 -5.97 24.75
C ARG A 140 -9.18 -6.80 25.96
N ALA A 141 -7.91 -6.78 26.34
CA ALA A 141 -7.38 -7.49 27.49
C ALA A 141 -8.03 -7.02 28.80
N GLY A 142 -8.23 -5.71 28.98
CA GLY A 142 -8.92 -5.14 30.16
C GLY A 142 -10.38 -5.61 30.28
N ARG A 143 -11.11 -5.61 29.18
CA ARG A 143 -12.50 -6.10 29.15
C ARG A 143 -12.62 -7.60 29.45
N GLY A 144 -11.67 -8.42 28.96
CA GLY A 144 -11.62 -9.84 29.25
C GLY A 144 -11.43 -10.13 30.74
N ARG A 145 -10.54 -9.38 31.42
CA ARG A 145 -10.31 -9.50 32.87
C ARG A 145 -11.52 -9.07 33.70
N ALA A 146 -12.17 -7.98 33.32
CA ALA A 146 -13.38 -7.51 34.03
C ALA A 146 -14.53 -8.53 33.93
N LYS A 147 -14.69 -9.20 32.78
CA LYS A 147 -15.74 -10.24 32.61
C LYS A 147 -15.42 -11.55 33.32
N ALA A 148 -14.16 -11.86 33.59
CA ALA A 148 -13.73 -13.05 34.32
C ALA A 148 -13.80 -12.86 35.86
N ALA A 149 -13.92 -11.62 36.35
CA ALA A 149 -13.99 -11.27 37.76
C ALA A 149 -15.43 -10.99 38.27
N ALA A 150 -16.41 -11.01 37.34
CA ALA A 150 -17.84 -10.84 37.63
C ALA A 150 -18.57 -12.18 37.52
#